data_fd39aedecd50df96edf547c4fbef890f
#
_entry.id   fd39aedecd50df96edf547c4fbef890f
#
_cell.length_a   1.000
_cell.length_b   1.000
_cell.length_c   1.000
_cell.angle_alpha   90.00
_cell.angle_beta   90.00
_cell.angle_gamma   90.00
#
_symmetry.space_group_name_H-M   'P 1'
#
loop_
_entity.id
_entity.type
_entity.pdbx_description
1 polymer ?
#
loop_
_entity_poly.entity_id
_entity_poly.type
_entity_poly.pdbx_seq_one_letter_code
_entity_poly.pdbx_strand_id
1 'polypeptide(L)'
;MPASFLIGLAILLGGCGSEIPNASNRTGLTLDCALFQTSVNPIFNADIGGRTCSASGCHTVYGSAGGAFKIYPNAALNSAEMQANYLAAKGFSNLGSPADSKLLLEPLAGSQSIVGSHTGGDIFLPGDANYMTIYTWIASQVQGPSSCLP
;
A
#
# COMPACT_ATOMS: atom_id res chain seq x y z
N MET A 1 1.52 70.80 31.43
CA MET A 1 2.31 69.58 31.28
C MET A 1 1.34 68.46 31.05
N PRO A 2 1.18 67.92 29.81
CA PRO A 2 0.31 66.77 29.54
C PRO A 2 1.11 65.49 29.64
N ALA A 3 0.59 64.55 30.36
CA ALA A 3 1.10 63.21 30.52
C ALA A 3 0.67 62.34 29.30
N SER A 4 1.65 61.82 28.58
CA SER A 4 1.42 60.88 27.47
C SER A 4 1.20 59.47 28.02
N PHE A 5 0.04 58.92 27.74
CA PHE A 5 -0.33 57.53 28.01
C PHE A 5 0.09 56.69 26.80
N LEU A 6 1.08 55.83 26.97
CA LEU A 6 1.46 54.82 25.99
C LEU A 6 0.59 53.56 26.23
N ILE A 7 -0.34 53.30 25.30
CA ILE A 7 -1.12 52.08 25.27
C ILE A 7 -0.32 51.04 24.52
N GLY A 8 0.22 50.06 25.24
CA GLY A 8 0.88 48.90 24.66
C GLY A 8 -0.13 47.93 24.07
N LEU A 9 -0.12 47.77 22.76
CA LEU A 9 -0.91 46.76 22.01
C LEU A 9 -0.23 45.41 22.10
N ALA A 10 -0.73 44.53 22.95
CA ALA A 10 -0.30 43.12 23.01
C ALA A 10 -0.97 42.34 21.87
N ILE A 11 -0.18 42.00 20.85
CA ILE A 11 -0.63 41.10 19.77
C ILE A 11 -0.52 39.67 20.31
N LEU A 12 -1.66 39.08 20.67
CA LEU A 12 -1.79 37.64 20.92
C LEU A 12 -1.75 36.91 19.57
N LEU A 13 -0.60 36.37 19.20
CA LEU A 13 -0.47 35.40 18.12
C LEU A 13 -1.09 34.08 18.57
N GLY A 14 -2.40 33.95 18.39
CA GLY A 14 -3.11 32.70 18.51
C GLY A 14 -2.66 31.79 17.34
N GLY A 15 -1.70 30.93 17.60
CA GLY A 15 -1.33 29.86 16.66
C GLY A 15 -2.51 28.92 16.49
N CYS A 16 -3.14 28.90 15.33
CA CYS A 16 -4.05 27.84 14.91
C CYS A 16 -3.25 26.55 14.71
N GLY A 17 -2.94 25.87 15.79
CA GLY A 17 -2.58 24.46 15.77
C GLY A 17 -3.86 23.67 15.54
N SER A 18 -4.26 23.45 14.30
CA SER A 18 -5.24 22.44 13.98
C SER A 18 -4.56 21.09 14.18
N GLU A 19 -4.55 20.61 15.42
CA GLU A 19 -4.28 19.19 15.67
C GLU A 19 -5.38 18.40 14.98
N ILE A 20 -5.01 17.63 13.96
CA ILE A 20 -5.91 16.66 13.33
C ILE A 20 -6.13 15.57 14.39
N PRO A 21 -7.33 15.43 14.98
CA PRO A 21 -7.53 14.58 16.17
C PRO A 21 -7.36 13.08 15.93
N ASN A 22 -6.95 12.65 14.72
CA ASN A 22 -6.87 11.24 14.35
C ASN A 22 -5.48 10.78 13.84
N ALA A 23 -4.46 11.62 13.85
CA ALA A 23 -3.11 11.18 13.45
C ALA A 23 -2.39 10.40 14.56
N SER A 24 -2.77 10.59 15.83
CA SER A 24 -2.02 10.06 16.98
C SER A 24 -2.30 8.59 17.30
N ASN A 25 -3.35 7.97 16.77
CA ASN A 25 -3.72 6.58 17.11
C ASN A 25 -3.37 5.55 16.03
N ARG A 26 -2.72 5.95 14.95
CA ARG A 26 -2.27 5.01 13.90
C ARG A 26 -0.78 4.70 13.94
N THR A 27 -0.06 5.19 14.94
CA THR A 27 1.35 4.88 15.13
C THR A 27 1.50 3.44 15.58
N GLY A 28 1.97 2.59 14.68
CA GLY A 28 2.27 1.20 14.96
C GLY A 28 1.44 0.16 14.22
N LEU A 29 0.38 0.55 13.50
CA LEU A 29 -0.32 -0.40 12.64
C LEU A 29 0.43 -0.59 11.32
N THR A 30 0.61 -1.84 10.96
CA THR A 30 1.27 -2.25 9.71
C THR A 30 0.56 -3.46 9.12
N LEU A 31 0.97 -3.85 7.93
CA LEU A 31 0.50 -5.08 7.31
C LEU A 31 1.28 -6.28 7.87
N ASP A 32 0.58 -7.40 8.06
CA ASP A 32 1.18 -8.64 8.54
C ASP A 32 2.14 -9.23 7.49
N CYS A 33 3.44 -9.28 7.84
CA CYS A 33 4.42 -9.87 6.95
C CYS A 33 4.33 -11.40 6.87
N ALA A 34 4.02 -12.09 7.95
CA ALA A 34 3.89 -13.55 7.91
C ALA A 34 2.77 -13.97 6.95
N LEU A 35 1.62 -13.29 7.03
CA LEU A 35 0.52 -13.50 6.11
C LEU A 35 0.88 -13.09 4.68
N PHE A 36 1.64 -12.00 4.49
CA PHE A 36 2.14 -11.62 3.19
C PHE A 36 2.98 -12.72 2.54
N GLN A 37 3.99 -13.21 3.25
CA GLN A 37 4.92 -14.21 2.74
C GLN A 37 4.23 -15.51 2.35
N THR A 38 3.25 -15.94 3.15
CA THR A 38 2.62 -17.26 3.00
C THR A 38 1.41 -17.26 2.07
N SER A 39 0.74 -16.11 1.92
CA SER A 39 -0.55 -16.05 1.22
C SER A 39 -0.59 -15.04 0.09
N VAL A 40 0.00 -13.85 0.25
CA VAL A 40 -0.08 -12.78 -0.76
C VAL A 40 1.02 -12.91 -1.80
N ASN A 41 2.29 -13.04 -1.38
CA ASN A 41 3.42 -13.14 -2.30
C ASN A 41 3.33 -14.31 -3.28
N PRO A 42 2.80 -15.50 -2.90
CA PRO A 42 2.56 -16.59 -3.85
C PRO A 42 1.62 -16.21 -5.00
N ILE A 43 0.62 -15.34 -4.77
CA ILE A 43 -0.31 -14.89 -5.82
C ILE A 43 0.44 -14.14 -6.93
N PHE A 44 1.49 -13.38 -6.60
CA PHE A 44 2.27 -12.63 -7.58
C PHE A 44 3.06 -13.56 -8.55
N ASN A 45 3.30 -14.79 -8.14
CA ASN A 45 4.02 -15.80 -8.92
C ASN A 45 3.09 -16.89 -9.51
N ALA A 46 1.82 -16.86 -9.13
CA ALA A 46 0.84 -17.82 -9.65
C ALA A 46 0.47 -17.53 -11.11
N ASP A 47 0.21 -18.58 -11.87
CA ASP A 47 -0.48 -18.46 -13.15
C ASP A 47 -1.98 -18.25 -12.89
N ILE A 48 -2.48 -17.08 -13.27
CA ILE A 48 -3.89 -16.73 -13.16
C ILE A 48 -4.42 -16.48 -14.56
N GLY A 49 -5.05 -17.50 -15.13
CA GLY A 49 -5.60 -17.41 -16.49
C GLY A 49 -4.56 -17.21 -17.60
N GLY A 50 -3.39 -17.84 -17.48
CA GLY A 50 -2.26 -17.69 -18.40
C GLY A 50 -1.41 -16.44 -18.17
N ARG A 51 -1.56 -15.76 -17.04
CA ARG A 51 -0.85 -14.53 -16.67
C ARG A 51 -0.23 -14.64 -15.29
N THR A 52 0.96 -14.04 -15.14
CA THR A 52 1.69 -14.01 -13.87
C THR A 52 2.16 -12.58 -13.61
N CYS A 53 1.88 -12.02 -12.44
CA CYS A 53 2.31 -10.64 -12.10
C CYS A 53 3.83 -10.50 -12.21
N SER A 54 4.60 -11.51 -11.80
CA SER A 54 6.07 -11.53 -11.84
C SER A 54 6.66 -11.88 -13.20
N ALA A 55 5.86 -12.02 -14.26
CA ALA A 55 6.38 -12.32 -15.61
C ALA A 55 7.34 -11.25 -16.10
N SER A 56 8.26 -11.65 -17.03
CA SER A 56 9.33 -10.78 -17.52
C SER A 56 8.85 -9.50 -18.22
N GLY A 57 7.66 -9.53 -18.81
CA GLY A 57 7.02 -8.36 -19.43
C GLY A 57 6.10 -7.55 -18.50
N CYS A 58 6.01 -7.94 -17.21
CA CYS A 58 5.09 -7.34 -16.25
C CYS A 58 5.86 -6.68 -15.09
N HIS A 59 5.68 -7.14 -13.87
CA HIS A 59 6.17 -6.47 -12.66
C HIS A 59 7.51 -7.00 -12.13
N THR A 60 8.22 -7.88 -12.86
CA THR A 60 9.53 -8.31 -12.38
C THR A 60 10.54 -7.17 -12.28
N VAL A 61 11.38 -7.20 -11.26
CA VAL A 61 12.51 -6.25 -11.09
C VAL A 61 13.52 -6.32 -12.24
N TYR A 62 13.54 -7.43 -12.97
CA TYR A 62 14.44 -7.67 -14.12
C TYR A 62 13.89 -7.14 -15.45
N GLY A 63 12.64 -6.61 -15.44
CA GLY A 63 11.97 -6.09 -16.63
C GLY A 63 11.78 -4.58 -16.59
N SER A 64 11.55 -3.98 -17.76
CA SER A 64 11.30 -2.54 -17.90
C SER A 64 9.82 -2.15 -17.76
N ALA A 65 8.89 -3.11 -17.94
CA ALA A 65 7.45 -2.86 -17.80
C ALA A 65 6.98 -2.87 -16.34
N GLY A 66 5.69 -2.62 -16.11
CA GLY A 66 5.04 -2.73 -14.78
C GLY A 66 5.20 -1.50 -13.87
N GLY A 67 5.68 -0.38 -14.39
CA GLY A 67 5.73 0.88 -13.63
C GLY A 67 6.54 0.77 -12.32
N ALA A 68 6.07 1.45 -11.28
CA ALA A 68 6.73 1.48 -9.97
C ALA A 68 6.47 0.23 -9.11
N PHE A 69 5.44 -0.57 -9.42
CA PHE A 69 5.23 -1.84 -8.73
C PHE A 69 6.20 -2.88 -9.28
N LYS A 70 7.21 -3.23 -8.51
CA LYS A 70 8.25 -4.18 -8.90
C LYS A 70 8.38 -5.27 -7.85
N ILE A 71 8.49 -6.52 -8.31
CA ILE A 71 8.59 -7.71 -7.47
C ILE A 71 9.72 -8.63 -7.91
N TYR A 72 10.36 -9.26 -6.96
CA TYR A 72 11.32 -10.34 -7.18
C TYR A 72 10.55 -11.66 -7.34
N PRO A 73 10.64 -12.33 -8.50
CA PRO A 73 10.03 -13.64 -8.66
C PRO A 73 10.63 -14.66 -7.68
N ASN A 74 9.77 -15.51 -7.12
CA ASN A 74 10.20 -16.62 -6.25
C ASN A 74 11.09 -16.20 -5.05
N ALA A 75 10.84 -15.02 -4.49
CA ALA A 75 11.56 -14.54 -3.31
C ALA A 75 11.44 -15.55 -2.15
N ALA A 76 12.58 -15.92 -1.56
CA ALA A 76 12.61 -16.84 -0.42
C ALA A 76 12.02 -16.18 0.84
N LEU A 77 11.46 -16.99 1.72
CA LEU A 77 10.95 -16.49 3.01
C LEU A 77 12.06 -15.78 3.78
N ASN A 78 11.72 -14.67 4.42
CA ASN A 78 12.62 -13.86 5.24
C ASN A 78 13.85 -13.32 4.51
N SER A 79 13.82 -13.24 3.18
CA SER A 79 14.90 -12.67 2.38
C SER A 79 14.74 -11.17 2.15
N ALA A 80 15.81 -10.52 1.70
CA ALA A 80 15.78 -9.11 1.29
C ALA A 80 14.82 -8.88 0.11
N GLU A 81 14.72 -9.83 -0.82
CA GLU A 81 13.79 -9.84 -1.94
C GLU A 81 12.34 -9.92 -1.46
N MET A 82 12.06 -10.76 -0.46
CA MET A 82 10.73 -10.86 0.15
C MET A 82 10.36 -9.55 0.86
N GLN A 83 11.30 -8.95 1.58
CA GLN A 83 11.10 -7.62 2.16
C GLN A 83 10.80 -6.56 1.10
N ALA A 84 11.52 -6.58 -0.03
CA ALA A 84 11.26 -5.66 -1.13
C ALA A 84 9.88 -5.87 -1.74
N ASN A 85 9.45 -7.13 -1.96
CA ASN A 85 8.10 -7.46 -2.43
C ASN A 85 7.03 -6.96 -1.47
N TYR A 86 7.23 -7.17 -0.16
CA TYR A 86 6.32 -6.67 0.87
C TYR A 86 6.19 -5.15 0.83
N LEU A 87 7.30 -4.42 0.76
CA LEU A 87 7.30 -2.96 0.72
C LEU A 87 6.66 -2.44 -0.57
N ALA A 88 6.90 -3.09 -1.71
CA ALA A 88 6.24 -2.77 -2.96
C ALA A 88 4.71 -2.95 -2.83
N ALA A 89 4.23 -4.10 -2.38
CA ALA A 89 2.81 -4.35 -2.18
C ALA A 89 2.16 -3.37 -1.20
N LYS A 90 2.85 -3.09 -0.07
CA LYS A 90 2.39 -2.11 0.92
C LYS A 90 2.27 -0.70 0.31
N GLY A 91 3.21 -0.29 -0.55
CA GLY A 91 3.19 1.01 -1.21
C GLY A 91 1.99 1.22 -2.14
N PHE A 92 1.38 0.13 -2.62
CA PHE A 92 0.19 0.14 -3.47
C PHE A 92 -1.10 -0.21 -2.71
N SER A 93 -1.01 -0.35 -1.39
CA SER A 93 -2.14 -0.63 -0.50
C SER A 93 -2.69 0.63 0.14
N ASN A 94 -4.01 0.75 0.23
CA ASN A 94 -4.69 1.81 0.96
C ASN A 94 -5.17 1.26 2.31
N LEU A 95 -4.44 1.54 3.38
CA LEU A 95 -4.74 1.03 4.72
C LEU A 95 -6.02 1.63 5.33
N GLY A 96 -6.45 2.78 4.82
CA GLY A 96 -7.67 3.45 5.27
C GLY A 96 -8.92 2.95 4.57
N SER A 97 -8.77 2.46 3.33
CA SER A 97 -9.85 1.92 2.50
C SER A 97 -9.29 0.77 1.65
N PRO A 98 -9.24 -0.45 2.18
CA PRO A 98 -8.60 -1.59 1.51
C PRO A 98 -9.12 -1.83 0.09
N ALA A 99 -10.43 -1.68 -0.16
CA ALA A 99 -11.02 -1.84 -1.48
C ALA A 99 -10.50 -0.83 -2.52
N ASP A 100 -10.02 0.33 -2.08
CA ASP A 100 -9.47 1.40 -2.94
C ASP A 100 -7.95 1.28 -3.12
N SER A 101 -7.37 0.12 -2.80
CA SER A 101 -5.96 -0.15 -3.01
C SER A 101 -5.65 -0.30 -4.49
N LYS A 102 -4.63 0.41 -4.99
CA LYS A 102 -4.16 0.22 -6.37
C LYS A 102 -3.73 -1.22 -6.64
N LEU A 103 -3.19 -1.90 -5.64
CA LEU A 103 -2.82 -3.31 -5.72
C LEU A 103 -4.00 -4.21 -6.11
N LEU A 104 -5.23 -3.82 -5.77
CA LEU A 104 -6.46 -4.53 -6.11
C LEU A 104 -7.11 -3.98 -7.37
N LEU A 105 -7.20 -2.65 -7.50
CA LEU A 105 -7.99 -2.01 -8.54
C LEU A 105 -7.30 -2.00 -9.92
N GLU A 106 -5.97 -1.92 -9.96
CA GLU A 106 -5.25 -1.92 -11.23
C GLU A 106 -5.43 -3.23 -12.02
N PRO A 107 -5.27 -4.42 -11.41
CA PRO A 107 -5.47 -5.70 -12.10
C PRO A 107 -6.93 -6.18 -12.12
N LEU A 108 -7.89 -5.38 -11.65
CA LEU A 108 -9.30 -5.77 -11.57
C LEU A 108 -9.98 -5.68 -12.94
N ALA A 109 -10.87 -6.63 -13.23
CA ALA A 109 -11.57 -6.71 -14.50
C ALA A 109 -12.59 -5.58 -14.71
N GLY A 110 -12.65 -5.12 -15.94
CA GLY A 110 -13.72 -4.26 -16.43
C GLY A 110 -13.73 -2.83 -15.87
N SER A 111 -14.93 -2.27 -15.71
CA SER A 111 -15.14 -0.87 -15.31
C SER A 111 -14.73 -0.54 -13.87
N GLN A 112 -14.30 -1.52 -13.11
CA GLN A 112 -13.84 -1.36 -11.73
C GLN A 112 -12.34 -1.08 -11.63
N SER A 113 -11.58 -1.25 -12.72
CA SER A 113 -10.19 -0.83 -12.80
C SER A 113 -10.09 0.70 -12.71
N ILE A 114 -9.08 1.21 -12.00
CA ILE A 114 -8.82 2.66 -11.87
C ILE A 114 -8.52 3.30 -13.23
N VAL A 115 -7.82 2.59 -14.09
CA VAL A 115 -7.34 3.09 -15.39
C VAL A 115 -8.14 2.56 -16.58
N GLY A 116 -9.23 1.84 -16.33
CA GLY A 116 -10.09 1.27 -17.37
C GLY A 116 -9.56 0.00 -18.03
N SER A 117 -8.25 -0.21 -18.06
CA SER A 117 -7.62 -1.48 -18.47
C SER A 117 -6.19 -1.55 -17.96
N HIS A 118 -5.87 -2.66 -17.32
CA HIS A 118 -4.50 -2.99 -16.97
C HIS A 118 -3.76 -3.53 -18.20
N THR A 119 -2.58 -2.97 -18.54
CA THR A 119 -1.83 -3.38 -19.74
C THR A 119 -1.52 -4.88 -19.77
N GLY A 120 -1.34 -5.50 -18.59
CA GLY A 120 -1.21 -6.96 -18.43
C GLY A 120 -2.52 -7.72 -18.58
N GLY A 121 -3.64 -7.04 -18.80
CA GLY A 121 -4.99 -7.58 -18.85
C GLY A 121 -5.61 -7.73 -17.45
N ASP A 122 -6.87 -8.09 -17.44
CA ASP A 122 -7.63 -8.36 -16.23
C ASP A 122 -7.11 -9.64 -15.57
N ILE A 123 -6.63 -9.51 -14.34
CA ILE A 123 -6.08 -10.63 -13.54
C ILE A 123 -7.11 -11.12 -12.53
N PHE A 124 -7.82 -10.19 -11.87
CA PHE A 124 -8.79 -10.50 -10.84
C PHE A 124 -10.22 -10.21 -11.28
N LEU A 125 -11.13 -11.08 -10.88
CA LEU A 125 -12.56 -10.77 -10.84
C LEU A 125 -12.93 -10.27 -9.45
N PRO A 126 -13.94 -9.39 -9.34
CA PRO A 126 -14.44 -8.97 -8.03
C PRO A 126 -14.83 -10.15 -7.16
N GLY A 127 -14.21 -10.26 -5.98
CA GLY A 127 -14.54 -11.31 -5.00
C GLY A 127 -13.93 -12.68 -5.27
N ASP A 128 -13.03 -12.83 -6.27
CA ASP A 128 -12.29 -14.09 -6.42
C ASP A 128 -11.35 -14.37 -5.23
N ALA A 129 -10.88 -15.62 -5.09
CA ALA A 129 -10.09 -16.03 -3.94
C ALA A 129 -8.78 -15.24 -3.80
N ASN A 130 -8.11 -14.93 -4.92
CA ASN A 130 -6.85 -14.18 -4.91
C ASN A 130 -7.09 -12.71 -4.53
N TYR A 131 -8.12 -12.09 -5.12
CA TYR A 131 -8.57 -10.75 -4.74
C TYR A 131 -8.88 -10.68 -3.25
N MET A 132 -9.69 -11.60 -2.73
CA MET A 132 -10.11 -11.63 -1.33
C MET A 132 -8.93 -11.89 -0.38
N THR A 133 -7.95 -12.68 -0.78
CA THR A 133 -6.73 -12.89 0.02
C THR A 133 -5.93 -11.59 0.18
N ILE A 134 -5.70 -10.87 -0.90
CA ILE A 134 -5.00 -9.57 -0.86
C ILE A 134 -5.83 -8.55 -0.09
N TYR A 135 -7.14 -8.47 -0.35
CA TYR A 135 -8.05 -7.57 0.38
C TYR A 135 -7.99 -7.83 1.89
N THR A 136 -8.12 -9.08 2.31
CA THR A 136 -8.10 -9.47 3.73
C THR A 136 -6.76 -9.11 4.37
N TRP A 137 -5.64 -9.34 3.68
CA TRP A 137 -4.32 -8.93 4.16
C TRP A 137 -4.24 -7.42 4.40
N ILE A 138 -4.74 -6.60 3.48
CA ILE A 138 -4.73 -5.13 3.63
C ILE A 138 -5.67 -4.71 4.77
N ALA A 139 -6.82 -5.36 4.93
CA ALA A 139 -7.79 -5.04 5.96
C ALA A 139 -7.36 -5.48 7.37
N SER A 140 -6.54 -6.55 7.47
CA SER A 140 -6.10 -7.14 8.74
C SER A 140 -4.77 -6.54 9.20
N GLN A 141 -4.78 -5.27 9.57
CA GLN A 141 -3.59 -4.58 10.08
C GLN A 141 -3.21 -5.10 11.48
N VAL A 142 -1.92 -5.22 11.73
CA VAL A 142 -1.35 -5.70 12.98
C VAL A 142 -0.47 -4.65 13.65
N GLN A 143 -0.28 -4.78 14.97
CA GLN A 143 0.73 -4.01 15.70
C GLN A 143 2.09 -4.68 15.50
N GLY A 144 3.10 -3.89 15.17
CA GLY A 144 4.46 -4.44 15.08
C GLY A 144 5.34 -3.80 14.01
N PRO A 145 6.55 -4.35 13.84
CA PRO A 145 7.48 -3.85 12.85
C PRO A 145 6.98 -4.12 11.42
N SER A 146 7.19 -3.16 10.55
CA SER A 146 6.86 -3.25 9.12
C SER A 146 7.99 -3.97 8.36
N SER A 147 8.38 -5.16 8.80
CA SER A 147 9.52 -5.90 8.25
C SER A 147 9.22 -7.37 8.07
N CYS A 148 9.66 -7.91 6.94
CA CYS A 148 9.71 -9.33 6.64
C CYS A 148 11.10 -9.93 6.88
N LEU A 149 12.03 -9.14 7.39
CA LEU A 149 13.33 -9.62 7.83
C LEU A 149 13.25 -10.09 9.29
N PRO A 150 14.05 -11.08 9.67
CA PRO A 150 14.09 -11.56 11.05
C PRO A 150 14.60 -10.49 12.03
#